data_5cd02514b83104fce0698933f3a92599
#
_entry.id   5cd02514b83104fce0698933f3a92599
#
_cell.length_a   1.000
_cell.length_b   1.000
_cell.length_c   1.000
_cell.angle_alpha   90.00
_cell.angle_beta   90.00
_cell.angle_gamma   90.00
#
_symmetry.space_group_name_H-M   'P 1'
#
loop_
_entity.id
_entity.type
_entity.pdbx_description
1 polymer ?
#
loop_
_entity_poly.entity_id
_entity_poly.type
_entity_poly.pdbx_seq_one_letter_code
_entity_poly.pdbx_strand_id
1 'polypeptide(L)'
;VDVEVLKSNELEQYKPLNLYGWSKHKFELHARDEGLLSRIVGLKYFNVYGPNEEHKGDMRSVVSKAFAQIQENDGMTLFRSHVPEYQDGEQQRDFLYVKDAVRMTLHLAENIDAGGLYNLGCGKARTWLDLAHAIFATLDKDPDITFVDMPESIRDKYQYHTEADISKIRQTGYSDNLFDLEDA
;
A
#
# COMPACT_ATOMS: atom_id res chain seq x y z
N VAL A 1 9.49 8.71 9.63
CA VAL A 1 10.31 7.52 9.95
C VAL A 1 10.07 6.55 8.82
N ASP A 2 11.09 6.41 7.99
CA ASP A 2 11.10 5.49 6.88
C ASP A 2 10.67 4.12 7.39
N VAL A 3 9.61 3.58 6.83
CA VAL A 3 9.25 2.19 7.07
C VAL A 3 10.21 1.38 6.23
N GLU A 4 11.42 1.23 6.76
CA GLU A 4 12.34 0.24 6.25
C GLU A 4 11.59 -1.09 6.12
N VAL A 5 11.80 -1.70 5.02
CA VAL A 5 11.51 -3.07 4.64
C VAL A 5 11.16 -3.94 5.85
N LEU A 6 9.86 -4.18 6.07
CA LEU A 6 9.35 -4.96 7.19
C LEU A 6 9.83 -6.42 7.07
N LYS A 7 10.96 -6.73 7.68
CA LYS A 7 11.42 -8.12 7.81
C LYS A 7 10.67 -8.78 8.97
N SER A 8 10.05 -9.92 8.71
CA SER A 8 9.26 -10.66 9.70
C SER A 8 10.03 -11.04 10.97
N ASN A 9 11.36 -10.96 10.95
CA ASN A 9 12.24 -11.33 12.07
C ASN A 9 12.55 -10.16 13.03
N GLU A 10 12.10 -8.94 12.71
CA GLU A 10 12.44 -7.71 13.44
C GLU A 10 11.20 -7.00 14.00
N LEU A 11 10.15 -7.77 14.32
CA LEU A 11 8.87 -7.21 14.77
C LEU A 11 8.98 -6.25 15.96
N GLU A 12 9.94 -6.47 16.86
CA GLU A 12 10.12 -5.64 18.06
C GLU A 12 10.59 -4.21 17.76
N GLN A 13 11.17 -3.98 16.59
CA GLN A 13 11.70 -2.68 16.20
C GLN A 13 10.60 -1.75 15.68
N TYR A 14 9.43 -2.28 15.32
CA TYR A 14 8.36 -1.48 14.74
C TYR A 14 7.57 -0.71 15.78
N LYS A 15 7.39 0.58 15.54
CA LYS A 15 6.60 1.49 16.36
C LYS A 15 5.43 2.02 15.55
N PRO A 16 4.28 1.32 15.56
CA PRO A 16 3.10 1.78 14.84
C PRO A 16 2.68 3.19 15.25
N LEU A 17 2.32 4.02 14.27
CA LEU A 17 2.02 5.43 14.47
C LEU A 17 0.61 5.69 15.04
N ASN A 18 -0.26 4.68 15.04
CA ASN A 18 -1.64 4.80 15.52
C ASN A 18 -2.17 3.49 16.11
N LEU A 19 -3.34 3.55 16.76
CA LEU A 19 -3.97 2.40 17.43
C LEU A 19 -4.32 1.27 16.46
N TYR A 20 -4.69 1.58 15.23
CA TYR A 20 -4.97 0.57 14.20
C TYR A 20 -3.70 -0.22 13.85
N GLY A 21 -2.61 0.47 13.58
CA GLY A 21 -1.30 -0.17 13.37
C GLY A 21 -0.87 -1.01 14.58
N TRP A 22 -1.04 -0.48 15.80
CA TRP A 22 -0.77 -1.21 17.04
C TRP A 22 -1.59 -2.49 17.20
N SER A 23 -2.88 -2.48 16.83
CA SER A 23 -3.72 -3.67 16.93
C SER A 23 -3.22 -4.81 16.05
N LYS A 24 -2.75 -4.50 14.84
CA LYS A 24 -2.16 -5.46 13.91
C LYS A 24 -0.82 -5.99 14.44
N HIS A 25 0.04 -5.08 14.84
CA HIS A 25 1.36 -5.42 15.36
C HIS A 25 1.30 -6.28 16.62
N LYS A 26 0.40 -6.01 17.56
CA LYS A 26 0.18 -6.86 18.73
C LYS A 26 -0.24 -8.28 18.39
N PHE A 27 -1.08 -8.44 17.35
CA PHE A 27 -1.44 -9.77 16.87
C PHE A 27 -0.22 -10.51 16.31
N GLU A 28 0.63 -9.83 15.55
CA GLU A 28 1.85 -10.41 14.98
C GLU A 28 2.82 -10.86 16.08
N LEU A 29 3.04 -10.02 17.11
CA LEU A 29 3.85 -10.36 18.26
C LEU A 29 3.27 -11.56 19.02
N HIS A 30 1.97 -11.55 19.30
CA HIS A 30 1.29 -12.67 19.96
C HIS A 30 1.42 -13.96 19.15
N ALA A 31 1.18 -13.93 17.85
CA ALA A 31 1.30 -15.09 16.97
C ALA A 31 2.73 -15.66 16.96
N ARG A 32 3.74 -14.81 17.04
CA ARG A 32 5.14 -15.23 17.19
C ARG A 32 5.38 -15.90 18.55
N ASP A 33 4.98 -15.24 19.63
CA ASP A 33 5.27 -15.68 21.00
C ASP A 33 4.56 -17.01 21.36
N GLU A 34 3.37 -17.22 20.77
CA GLU A 34 2.62 -18.49 20.87
C GLU A 34 3.08 -19.57 19.87
N GLY A 35 4.11 -19.30 19.05
CA GLY A 35 4.60 -20.23 18.04
C GLY A 35 3.62 -20.50 16.90
N LEU A 36 2.63 -19.64 16.69
CA LEU A 36 1.59 -19.82 15.66
C LEU A 36 2.11 -19.54 14.25
N LEU A 37 3.21 -18.78 14.11
CA LEU A 37 3.74 -18.38 12.79
C LEU A 37 4.16 -19.58 11.92
N SER A 38 4.40 -20.75 12.50
CA SER A 38 4.65 -21.99 11.74
C SER A 38 3.38 -22.66 11.20
N ARG A 39 2.19 -22.22 11.64
CA ARG A 39 0.90 -22.85 11.35
C ARG A 39 -0.09 -21.92 10.64
N ILE A 40 0.24 -20.65 10.56
CA ILE A 40 -0.59 -19.62 9.91
C ILE A 40 0.23 -18.85 8.88
N VAL A 41 -0.48 -18.28 7.90
CA VAL A 41 0.05 -17.31 6.96
C VAL A 41 -0.60 -15.96 7.26
N GLY A 42 0.18 -15.02 7.78
CA GLY A 42 -0.26 -13.65 8.03
C GLY A 42 0.05 -12.76 6.82
N LEU A 43 -0.97 -12.13 6.24
CA LEU A 43 -0.85 -11.32 5.04
C LEU A 43 -0.84 -9.83 5.38
N LYS A 44 0.22 -9.14 5.00
CA LYS A 44 0.39 -7.68 5.18
C LYS A 44 0.20 -7.00 3.83
N TYR A 45 -1.05 -6.60 3.55
CA TYR A 45 -1.37 -5.88 2.32
C TYR A 45 -0.90 -4.44 2.37
N PHE A 46 -0.26 -4.01 1.29
CA PHE A 46 0.07 -2.61 1.04
C PHE A 46 -1.14 -1.88 0.48
N ASN A 47 -0.98 -0.85 -0.33
CA ASN A 47 -2.10 -0.02 -0.79
C ASN A 47 -2.89 -0.73 -1.90
N VAL A 48 -3.76 -1.67 -1.54
CA VAL A 48 -4.61 -2.41 -2.49
C VAL A 48 -5.67 -1.48 -3.09
N TYR A 49 -5.82 -1.53 -4.41
CA TYR A 49 -6.83 -0.82 -5.17
C TYR A 49 -7.43 -1.68 -6.29
N GLY A 50 -8.56 -1.27 -6.82
CA GLY A 50 -9.21 -1.93 -7.97
C GLY A 50 -10.71 -1.70 -8.01
N PRO A 51 -11.43 -2.41 -8.87
CA PRO A 51 -12.87 -2.25 -9.02
C PRO A 51 -13.66 -2.73 -7.79
N ASN A 52 -14.94 -2.35 -7.74
CA ASN A 52 -15.92 -2.78 -6.73
C ASN A 52 -15.65 -2.24 -5.32
N GLU A 53 -15.19 -0.99 -5.21
CA GLU A 53 -14.96 -0.33 -3.93
C GLU A 53 -16.07 0.65 -3.51
N GLU A 54 -17.04 0.93 -4.34
CA GLU A 54 -18.06 1.99 -4.16
C GLU A 54 -18.85 1.83 -2.85
N HIS A 55 -19.12 0.58 -2.46
CA HIS A 55 -19.84 0.25 -1.23
C HIS A 55 -19.09 0.61 0.06
N LYS A 56 -17.78 0.87 -0.02
CA LYS A 56 -16.94 1.18 1.14
C LYS A 56 -17.04 2.66 1.60
N GLY A 57 -17.72 3.53 0.86
CA GLY A 57 -17.82 4.95 1.17
C GLY A 57 -16.44 5.59 1.33
N ASP A 58 -16.18 6.22 2.48
CA ASP A 58 -14.89 6.88 2.77
C ASP A 58 -13.71 5.92 2.97
N MET A 59 -13.98 4.63 3.12
CA MET A 59 -12.94 3.59 3.25
C MET A 59 -12.43 3.08 1.90
N ARG A 60 -12.88 3.63 0.78
CA ARG A 60 -12.35 3.32 -0.55
C ARG A 60 -10.86 3.67 -0.65
N SER A 61 -10.15 2.99 -1.54
CA SER A 61 -8.77 3.34 -1.87
C SER A 61 -8.67 4.78 -2.36
N VAL A 62 -7.48 5.37 -2.22
CA VAL A 62 -7.21 6.70 -2.78
C VAL A 62 -7.34 6.69 -4.30
N VAL A 63 -6.98 5.59 -4.96
CA VAL A 63 -7.15 5.41 -6.42
C VAL A 63 -8.62 5.56 -6.82
N SER A 64 -9.53 4.85 -6.15
CA SER A 64 -10.97 4.95 -6.43
C SER A 64 -11.53 6.36 -6.18
N LYS A 65 -11.05 7.03 -5.12
CA LYS A 65 -11.44 8.43 -4.84
C LYS A 65 -10.91 9.40 -5.87
N ALA A 66 -9.65 9.27 -6.25
CA ALA A 66 -9.00 10.11 -7.25
C ALA A 66 -9.66 9.97 -8.63
N PHE A 67 -9.95 8.74 -9.04
CA PHE A 67 -10.68 8.45 -10.28
C PHE A 67 -12.03 9.19 -10.30
N ALA A 68 -12.83 9.05 -9.26
CA ALA A 68 -14.13 9.73 -9.16
C ALA A 68 -13.97 11.25 -9.17
N GLN A 69 -13.00 11.80 -8.43
CA GLN A 69 -12.73 13.24 -8.38
C GLN A 69 -12.36 13.79 -9.76
N ILE A 70 -11.46 13.14 -10.49
CA ILE A 70 -11.03 13.56 -11.84
C ILE A 70 -12.20 13.43 -12.82
N GLN A 71 -13.00 12.37 -12.70
CA GLN A 71 -14.17 12.18 -13.57
C GLN A 71 -15.22 13.27 -13.39
N GLU A 72 -15.46 13.72 -12.16
CA GLU A 72 -16.49 14.68 -11.81
C GLU A 72 -16.05 16.14 -11.98
N ASN A 73 -14.78 16.46 -11.68
CA ASN A 73 -14.30 17.84 -11.56
C ASN A 73 -13.17 18.20 -12.53
N ASP A 74 -12.76 17.29 -13.41
CA ASP A 74 -11.62 17.44 -14.33
C ASP A 74 -10.27 17.70 -13.63
N GLY A 75 -10.21 17.60 -12.32
CA GLY A 75 -9.00 17.90 -11.52
C GLY A 75 -8.83 16.99 -10.33
N MET A 76 -7.63 17.01 -9.74
CA MET A 76 -7.27 16.25 -8.54
C MET A 76 -6.53 17.12 -7.53
N THR A 77 -6.77 16.84 -6.24
CA THR A 77 -6.07 17.52 -5.14
C THR A 77 -5.10 16.58 -4.45
N LEU A 78 -3.84 17.02 -4.32
CA LEU A 78 -2.78 16.33 -3.59
C LEU A 78 -2.28 17.16 -2.41
N PHE A 79 -1.68 16.50 -1.41
CA PHE A 79 -1.05 17.20 -0.30
C PHE A 79 0.33 17.72 -0.67
N ARG A 80 0.63 18.95 -0.21
CA ARG A 80 1.98 19.48 -0.17
C ARG A 80 2.87 18.62 0.73
N SER A 81 4.15 18.60 0.41
CA SER A 81 5.14 18.03 1.31
C SER A 81 5.38 19.00 2.50
N HIS A 82 5.66 18.45 3.68
CA HIS A 82 6.08 19.18 4.88
C HIS A 82 7.47 18.76 5.34
N VAL A 83 8.20 18.02 4.51
CA VAL A 83 9.59 17.61 4.76
C VAL A 83 10.44 17.96 3.54
N PRO A 84 11.69 18.38 3.73
CA PRO A 84 12.53 18.88 2.63
C PRO A 84 12.99 17.80 1.65
N GLU A 85 12.91 16.53 2.04
CA GLU A 85 13.37 15.39 1.24
C GLU A 85 12.42 15.03 0.10
N TYR A 86 11.19 15.53 0.12
CA TYR A 86 10.15 15.26 -0.89
C TYR A 86 9.55 16.57 -1.39
N GLN A 87 9.34 16.68 -2.68
CA GLN A 87 8.53 17.74 -3.26
C GLN A 87 7.03 17.47 -3.12
N ASP A 88 6.18 18.43 -3.48
CA ASP A 88 4.73 18.30 -3.46
C ASP A 88 4.28 17.16 -4.37
N GLY A 89 3.52 16.21 -3.83
CA GLY A 89 3.03 15.04 -4.55
C GLY A 89 4.03 13.90 -4.77
N GLU A 90 5.28 14.04 -4.31
CA GLU A 90 6.33 13.00 -4.43
C GLU A 90 6.34 11.99 -3.28
N GLN A 91 5.45 12.11 -2.32
CA GLN A 91 5.27 11.06 -1.31
C GLN A 91 4.89 9.74 -2.01
N GLN A 92 5.45 8.63 -1.54
CA GLN A 92 5.45 7.36 -2.24
C GLN A 92 4.62 6.27 -1.54
N ARG A 93 3.98 5.43 -2.35
CA ARG A 93 3.24 4.24 -1.90
C ARG A 93 3.50 3.07 -2.82
N ASP A 94 3.47 1.88 -2.24
CA ASP A 94 3.37 0.63 -2.99
C ASP A 94 1.89 0.38 -3.30
N PHE A 95 1.50 0.60 -4.55
CA PHE A 95 0.13 0.40 -5.04
C PHE A 95 -0.01 -1.02 -5.58
N LEU A 96 -0.84 -1.84 -4.95
CA LEU A 96 -1.07 -3.23 -5.33
C LEU A 96 -2.44 -3.38 -5.99
N TYR A 97 -2.47 -3.81 -7.26
CA TYR A 97 -3.74 -4.09 -7.93
C TYR A 97 -4.44 -5.30 -7.29
N VAL A 98 -5.76 -5.21 -7.11
CA VAL A 98 -6.53 -6.23 -6.37
C VAL A 98 -6.41 -7.63 -6.97
N LYS A 99 -6.28 -7.78 -8.30
CA LYS A 99 -6.08 -9.09 -8.94
C LYS A 99 -4.74 -9.70 -8.57
N ASP A 100 -3.69 -8.90 -8.41
CA ASP A 100 -2.39 -9.38 -7.93
C ASP A 100 -2.48 -9.77 -6.46
N ALA A 101 -3.14 -8.96 -5.64
CA ALA A 101 -3.38 -9.30 -4.23
C ALA A 101 -4.10 -10.65 -4.10
N VAL A 102 -5.10 -10.92 -4.94
CA VAL A 102 -5.81 -12.21 -4.98
C VAL A 102 -4.89 -13.34 -5.41
N ARG A 103 -4.12 -13.18 -6.50
CA ARG A 103 -3.18 -14.21 -6.98
C ARG A 103 -2.13 -14.56 -5.94
N MET A 104 -1.53 -13.55 -5.30
CA MET A 104 -0.57 -13.76 -4.21
C MET A 104 -1.20 -14.50 -3.03
N THR A 105 -2.43 -14.14 -2.66
CA THR A 105 -3.17 -14.78 -1.56
C THR A 105 -3.45 -16.24 -1.86
N LEU A 106 -3.95 -16.56 -3.06
CA LEU A 106 -4.23 -17.93 -3.48
C LEU A 106 -2.95 -18.78 -3.53
N HIS A 107 -1.88 -18.24 -4.10
CA HIS A 107 -0.58 -18.92 -4.13
C HIS A 107 -0.12 -19.34 -2.72
N LEU A 108 -0.22 -18.43 -1.75
CA LEU A 108 0.16 -18.75 -0.36
C LEU A 108 -0.83 -19.70 0.32
N ALA A 109 -2.13 -19.63 -0.01
CA ALA A 109 -3.14 -20.54 0.54
C ALA A 109 -2.98 -21.97 0.03
N GLU A 110 -2.48 -22.15 -1.20
CA GLU A 110 -2.23 -23.45 -1.82
C GLU A 110 -0.86 -24.04 -1.47
N ASN A 111 0.05 -23.21 -0.94
CA ASN A 111 1.41 -23.64 -0.56
C ASN A 111 1.40 -24.17 0.88
N ILE A 112 1.41 -25.51 1.02
CA ILE A 112 1.36 -26.18 2.32
C ILE A 112 2.55 -25.90 3.24
N ASP A 113 3.67 -25.49 2.67
CA ASP A 113 4.90 -25.15 3.38
C ASP A 113 4.98 -23.66 3.75
N ALA A 114 4.00 -22.86 3.31
CA ALA A 114 3.96 -21.45 3.65
C ALA A 114 3.63 -21.25 5.12
N GLY A 115 4.40 -20.39 5.79
CA GLY A 115 4.18 -20.02 7.19
C GLY A 115 4.80 -18.65 7.52
N GLY A 116 4.27 -18.02 8.56
CA GLY A 116 4.72 -16.73 9.04
C GLY A 116 4.06 -15.55 8.33
N LEU A 117 4.74 -14.39 8.36
CA LEU A 117 4.22 -13.14 7.81
C LEU A 117 4.76 -12.90 6.41
N TYR A 118 3.90 -12.45 5.52
CA TYR A 118 4.22 -12.10 4.13
C TYR A 118 3.74 -10.68 3.80
N ASN A 119 4.61 -9.88 3.21
CA ASN A 119 4.20 -8.62 2.60
C ASN A 119 3.60 -8.89 1.22
N LEU A 120 2.45 -8.29 0.95
CA LEU A 120 1.77 -8.32 -0.32
C LEU A 120 1.69 -6.90 -0.89
N GLY A 121 2.59 -6.61 -1.81
CA GLY A 121 2.75 -5.35 -2.53
C GLY A 121 3.36 -5.61 -3.89
N CYS A 122 3.61 -4.55 -4.65
CA CYS A 122 4.31 -4.66 -5.94
C CYS A 122 5.84 -4.74 -5.78
N GLY A 123 6.38 -4.33 -4.63
CA GLY A 123 7.82 -4.17 -4.42
C GLY A 123 8.39 -2.98 -5.19
N LYS A 124 7.55 -1.99 -5.48
CA LYS A 124 7.90 -0.77 -6.21
C LYS A 124 7.07 0.39 -5.68
N ALA A 125 7.73 1.33 -5.01
CA ALA A 125 7.08 2.56 -4.57
C ALA A 125 6.84 3.51 -5.75
N ARG A 126 5.65 4.10 -5.80
CA ARG A 126 5.24 5.08 -6.82
C ARG A 126 4.71 6.34 -6.14
N THR A 127 4.93 7.50 -6.75
CA THR A 127 4.50 8.77 -6.20
C THR A 127 2.98 8.98 -6.36
N TRP A 128 2.42 9.91 -5.58
CA TRP A 128 1.05 10.37 -5.83
C TRP A 128 0.91 11.07 -7.17
N LEU A 129 1.99 11.70 -7.66
CA LEU A 129 2.02 12.27 -9.02
C LEU A 129 1.94 11.18 -10.08
N ASP A 130 2.68 10.06 -9.94
CA ASP A 130 2.57 8.92 -10.87
C ASP A 130 1.13 8.41 -10.92
N LEU A 131 0.49 8.25 -9.76
CA LEU A 131 -0.90 7.83 -9.69
C LEU A 131 -1.84 8.81 -10.40
N ALA A 132 -1.69 10.11 -10.12
CA ALA A 132 -2.52 11.13 -10.76
C ALA A 132 -2.37 11.08 -12.29
N HIS A 133 -1.14 11.06 -12.79
CA HIS A 133 -0.86 11.02 -14.23
C HIS A 133 -1.42 9.75 -14.89
N ALA A 134 -1.32 8.58 -14.26
CA ALA A 134 -1.89 7.34 -14.77
C ALA A 134 -3.42 7.43 -14.89
N ILE A 135 -4.11 8.01 -13.89
CA ILE A 135 -5.57 8.18 -13.94
C ILE A 135 -5.98 9.19 -15.02
N PHE A 136 -5.30 10.34 -15.11
CA PHE A 136 -5.58 11.34 -16.16
C PHE A 136 -5.40 10.75 -17.56
N ALA A 137 -4.31 10.01 -17.77
CA ALA A 137 -4.04 9.34 -19.05
C ALA A 137 -5.13 8.30 -19.40
N THR A 138 -5.58 7.50 -18.41
CA THR A 138 -6.66 6.52 -18.60
C THR A 138 -8.00 7.18 -18.97
N LEU A 139 -8.25 8.39 -18.46
CA LEU A 139 -9.46 9.16 -18.75
C LEU A 139 -9.36 10.06 -20.00
N ASP A 140 -8.22 10.03 -20.70
CA ASP A 140 -7.92 10.91 -21.85
C ASP A 140 -8.10 12.41 -21.51
N LYS A 141 -7.57 12.82 -20.35
CA LYS A 141 -7.64 14.18 -19.83
C LYS A 141 -6.24 14.75 -19.59
N ASP A 142 -6.09 16.05 -19.76
CA ASP A 142 -4.88 16.77 -19.37
C ASP A 142 -4.79 16.84 -17.83
N PRO A 143 -3.58 16.67 -17.25
CA PRO A 143 -3.42 16.74 -15.80
C PRO A 143 -3.73 18.13 -15.23
N ASP A 144 -4.71 18.22 -14.33
CA ASP A 144 -5.01 19.39 -13.50
C ASP A 144 -4.88 19.00 -12.02
N ILE A 145 -3.72 19.32 -11.43
CA ILE A 145 -3.35 18.91 -10.06
C ILE A 145 -3.20 20.15 -9.18
N THR A 146 -4.05 20.27 -8.19
CA THR A 146 -3.97 21.32 -7.16
C THR A 146 -3.33 20.78 -5.88
N PHE A 147 -2.37 21.54 -5.32
CA PHE A 147 -1.72 21.18 -4.07
C PHE A 147 -2.30 21.95 -2.89
N VAL A 148 -2.66 21.24 -1.83
CA VAL A 148 -3.20 21.81 -0.58
C VAL A 148 -2.34 21.39 0.61
N ASP A 149 -2.37 22.20 1.67
CA ASP A 149 -1.65 21.88 2.89
C ASP A 149 -2.23 20.64 3.57
N MET A 150 -1.34 19.76 3.99
CA MET A 150 -1.73 18.60 4.78
C MET A 150 -2.27 19.06 6.15
N PRO A 151 -3.42 18.53 6.61
CA PRO A 151 -3.95 18.85 7.94
C PRO A 151 -2.91 18.57 9.04
N GLU A 152 -2.76 19.49 9.99
CA GLU A 152 -1.76 19.38 11.08
C GLU A 152 -1.92 18.07 11.87
N SER A 153 -3.15 17.61 12.06
CA SER A 153 -3.45 16.41 12.85
C SER A 153 -2.86 15.11 12.30
N ILE A 154 -2.43 15.10 11.02
CA ILE A 154 -1.86 13.92 10.37
C ILE A 154 -0.38 14.08 10.00
N ARG A 155 0.18 15.32 10.02
CA ARG A 155 1.56 15.59 9.56
C ARG A 155 2.60 14.73 10.26
N ASP A 156 2.57 14.67 11.59
CA ASP A 156 3.55 13.92 12.39
C ASP A 156 3.41 12.39 12.26
N LYS A 157 2.29 11.92 11.67
CA LYS A 157 1.98 10.50 11.51
C LYS A 157 1.95 10.09 10.03
N TYR A 158 2.26 11.01 9.13
CA TYR A 158 2.21 10.75 7.71
C TYR A 158 3.45 9.98 7.26
N GLN A 159 3.23 8.87 6.59
CA GLN A 159 4.31 8.08 5.99
C GLN A 159 4.65 8.64 4.62
N TYR A 160 5.90 9.03 4.41
CA TYR A 160 6.34 9.59 3.12
C TYR A 160 6.74 8.52 2.12
N HIS A 161 7.18 7.35 2.60
CA HIS A 161 7.55 6.23 1.75
C HIS A 161 7.00 4.93 2.32
N THR A 162 6.43 4.08 1.45
CA THR A 162 6.12 2.68 1.77
C THR A 162 6.39 1.82 0.55
N GLU A 163 7.17 0.75 0.72
CA GLU A 163 7.50 -0.23 -0.29
C GLU A 163 7.55 -1.62 0.33
N ALA A 164 6.95 -2.61 -0.32
CA ALA A 164 6.93 -3.98 0.16
C ALA A 164 8.23 -4.69 -0.21
N ASP A 165 8.88 -5.31 0.77
CA ASP A 165 9.81 -6.40 0.45
C ASP A 165 9.01 -7.67 0.15
N ILE A 166 8.92 -8.01 -1.13
CA ILE A 166 8.23 -9.21 -1.63
C ILE A 166 9.18 -10.40 -1.83
N SER A 167 10.43 -10.31 -1.38
CA SER A 167 11.42 -11.37 -1.55
C SER A 167 10.97 -12.70 -0.94
N LYS A 168 10.30 -12.65 0.21
CA LYS A 168 9.82 -13.84 0.90
C LYS A 168 8.75 -14.59 0.10
N ILE A 169 7.77 -13.91 -0.49
CA ILE A 169 6.79 -14.58 -1.34
C ILE A 169 7.42 -15.08 -2.65
N ARG A 170 8.38 -14.37 -3.21
CA ARG A 170 9.14 -14.84 -4.39
C ARG A 170 9.91 -16.14 -4.10
N GLN A 171 10.45 -16.30 -2.89
CA GLN A 171 11.12 -17.53 -2.47
C GLN A 171 10.18 -18.74 -2.36
N THR A 172 8.87 -18.57 -2.25
CA THR A 172 7.89 -19.66 -2.31
C THR A 172 7.57 -20.13 -3.72
N GLY A 173 8.23 -19.59 -4.74
CA GLY A 173 8.00 -19.92 -6.15
C GLY A 173 6.98 -19.02 -6.85
N TYR A 174 6.46 -17.99 -6.18
CA TYR A 174 5.59 -17.02 -6.84
C TYR A 174 6.37 -16.22 -7.90
N SER A 175 6.05 -16.43 -9.17
CA SER A 175 6.78 -15.85 -10.31
C SER A 175 5.94 -14.96 -11.23
N ASP A 176 4.65 -14.79 -10.92
CA ASP A 176 3.75 -13.97 -11.74
C ASP A 176 4.27 -12.54 -11.90
N ASN A 177 4.11 -11.98 -13.09
CA ASN A 177 4.28 -10.56 -13.32
C ASN A 177 3.14 -9.80 -12.64
N LEU A 178 3.49 -8.74 -11.94
CA LEU A 178 2.53 -7.84 -11.31
C LEU A 178 2.14 -6.75 -12.30
N PHE A 179 0.91 -6.26 -12.21
CA PHE A 179 0.47 -5.12 -13.00
C PHE A 179 1.25 -3.87 -12.61
N ASP A 180 1.71 -3.12 -13.59
CA ASP A 180 2.15 -1.75 -13.37
C ASP A 180 0.93 -0.83 -13.15
N LEU A 181 1.17 0.31 -12.52
CA LEU A 181 0.12 1.27 -12.15
C LEU A 181 -0.67 1.77 -13.38
N GLU A 182 0.00 1.85 -14.51
CA GLU A 182 -0.54 2.32 -15.78
C GLU A 182 -1.42 1.27 -16.50
N ASP A 183 -1.27 -0.01 -16.15
CA ASP A 183 -1.94 -1.14 -16.82
C ASP A 183 -3.12 -1.70 -16.01
N ALA A 184 -3.36 -1.19 -14.79
CA ALA A 184 -4.27 -1.76 -13.80
C ALA A 184 -5.64 -1.06 -13.72
#